data_a899710ae8a7ec6d1b8c12698ef35138
#
_entry.id   a899710ae8a7ec6d1b8c12698ef35138
#
_cell.length_a   1.000
_cell.length_b   1.000
_cell.length_c   1.000
_cell.angle_alpha   90.00
_cell.angle_beta   90.00
_cell.angle_gamma   90.00
#
_symmetry.space_group_name_H-M   'P 1'
#
loop_
_entity.id
_entity.type
_entity.pdbx_description
1 polymer ?
#
loop_
_entity_poly.entity_id
_entity_poly.type
_entity_poly.pdbx_seq_one_letter_code
_entity_poly.pdbx_strand_id
1 'polypeptide(L)'
;MSLYRKQRLESVIQELLSKEIVRTIELENTLITIIGVEVDEERDKTFITISVYPDEKKKDALIKLNGQAPQLAWFLLKKIRVKKIPQLLFR
;
A
#
# COMPACT_ATOMS: atom_id res chain seq x y z
N MET A 1 13.54 14.36 8.17
CA MET A 1 12.08 14.59 8.15
C MET A 1 11.51 14.47 9.55
N SER A 2 10.56 15.34 9.90
CA SER A 2 9.97 15.26 11.22
C SER A 2 9.04 14.04 11.31
N LEU A 3 8.87 13.52 12.54
CA LEU A 3 7.96 12.41 12.79
C LEU A 3 6.54 12.71 12.31
N TYR A 4 6.11 13.97 12.48
CA TYR A 4 4.80 14.41 12.05
C TYR A 4 4.61 14.23 10.53
N ARG A 5 5.62 14.60 9.74
CA ARG A 5 5.55 14.44 8.29
C ARG A 5 5.45 12.98 7.88
N LYS A 6 6.22 12.13 8.55
CA LYS A 6 6.20 10.71 8.26
C LYS A 6 4.81 10.12 8.51
N GLN A 7 4.22 10.43 9.67
CA GLN A 7 2.90 9.94 10.01
C GLN A 7 1.84 10.44 9.05
N ARG A 8 1.95 11.70 8.63
CA ARG A 8 1.01 12.26 7.67
C ARG A 8 1.14 11.57 6.31
N LEU A 9 2.35 11.34 5.86
CA LEU A 9 2.58 10.63 4.61
C LEU A 9 2.00 9.22 4.67
N GLU A 10 2.23 8.51 5.77
CA GLU A 10 1.69 7.16 5.96
C GLU A 10 0.16 7.17 5.90
N SER A 11 -0.47 8.15 6.54
CA SER A 11 -1.94 8.27 6.52
C SER A 11 -2.48 8.54 5.12
N VAL A 12 -1.82 9.43 4.37
CA VAL A 12 -2.24 9.74 3.01
C VAL A 12 -2.07 8.53 2.10
N ILE A 13 -0.96 7.82 2.24
CA ILE A 13 -0.73 6.60 1.45
C ILE A 13 -1.83 5.58 1.74
N GLN A 14 -2.14 5.37 3.02
CA GLN A 14 -3.17 4.41 3.39
C GLN A 14 -4.53 4.76 2.78
N GLU A 15 -4.91 6.03 2.87
CA GLU A 15 -6.19 6.47 2.32
C GLU A 15 -6.26 6.29 0.80
N LEU A 16 -5.22 6.73 0.10
CA LEU A 16 -5.20 6.65 -1.37
C LEU A 16 -5.14 5.20 -1.85
N LEU A 17 -4.29 4.38 -1.23
CA LEU A 17 -4.17 2.98 -1.63
C LEU A 17 -5.44 2.20 -1.34
N SER A 18 -6.10 2.47 -0.22
CA SER A 18 -7.33 1.77 0.13
C SER A 18 -8.39 1.96 -0.95
N LYS A 19 -8.50 3.17 -1.46
CA LYS A 19 -9.45 3.47 -2.54
C LYS A 19 -9.03 2.86 -3.87
N GLU A 20 -7.74 2.95 -4.17
CA GLU A 20 -7.24 2.45 -5.46
C GLU A 20 -7.29 0.93 -5.55
N ILE A 21 -7.01 0.23 -4.46
CA ILE A 21 -7.07 -1.23 -4.43
C ILE A 21 -8.49 -1.72 -4.70
N VAL A 22 -9.49 -1.10 -4.08
CA VAL A 22 -10.89 -1.44 -4.33
C VAL A 22 -11.23 -1.27 -5.81
N ARG A 23 -10.69 -0.23 -6.44
CA ARG A 23 -10.99 0.09 -7.83
C ARG A 23 -10.26 -0.81 -8.84
N THR A 24 -9.03 -1.22 -8.54
CA THR A 24 -8.17 -1.86 -9.54
C THR A 24 -7.82 -3.32 -9.27
N ILE A 25 -7.90 -3.77 -8.04
CA ILE A 25 -7.54 -5.15 -7.69
C ILE A 25 -8.80 -6.00 -7.67
N GLU A 26 -8.85 -6.97 -8.57
CA GLU A 26 -9.99 -7.89 -8.64
C GLU A 26 -9.60 -9.24 -8.07
N LEU A 27 -10.20 -9.59 -6.95
CA LEU A 27 -10.14 -10.92 -6.37
C LEU A 27 -11.54 -11.28 -5.95
N GLU A 28 -12.10 -12.28 -6.63
CA GLU A 28 -13.48 -12.70 -6.43
C GLU A 28 -13.72 -13.16 -5.00
N ASN A 29 -14.83 -12.67 -4.40
CA ASN A 29 -15.24 -13.05 -3.05
C ASN A 29 -14.14 -12.83 -2.01
N THR A 30 -13.40 -11.73 -2.16
CA THR A 30 -12.27 -11.42 -1.28
C THR A 30 -12.36 -9.98 -0.84
N LEU A 31 -12.20 -9.76 0.47
CA LEU A 31 -12.13 -8.42 1.04
C LEU A 31 -10.69 -8.16 1.49
N ILE A 32 -10.08 -7.10 0.96
CA ILE A 32 -8.74 -6.67 1.33
C ILE A 32 -8.84 -5.34 2.05
N THR A 33 -8.25 -5.28 3.26
CA THR A 33 -8.24 -4.06 4.05
C THR A 33 -6.79 -3.71 4.40
N ILE A 34 -6.39 -2.46 4.20
CA ILE A 34 -5.10 -1.98 4.66
C ILE A 34 -5.24 -1.60 6.13
N ILE A 35 -4.46 -2.24 7.00
CA ILE A 35 -4.54 -1.98 8.44
C ILE A 35 -3.34 -1.19 8.95
N GLY A 36 -2.33 -0.95 8.12
CA GLY A 36 -1.21 -0.13 8.52
C GLY A 36 -0.27 0.18 7.37
N VAL A 37 0.39 1.32 7.46
CA VAL A 37 1.42 1.74 6.51
C VAL A 37 2.59 2.26 7.30
N GLU A 38 3.79 1.75 7.01
CA GLU A 38 5.02 2.20 7.64
C GLU A 38 6.05 2.55 6.57
N VAL A 39 6.47 3.81 6.53
CA VAL A 39 7.55 4.25 5.64
C VAL A 39 8.87 4.09 6.37
N ASP A 40 9.77 3.28 5.81
CA ASP A 40 11.10 3.04 6.34
C ASP A 40 12.11 3.66 5.38
N GLU A 41 12.57 4.85 5.72
CA GLU A 41 13.48 5.59 4.85
C GLU A 41 14.87 4.96 4.77
N GLU A 42 15.33 4.32 5.85
CA GLU A 42 16.63 3.67 5.86
C GLU A 42 16.68 2.50 4.89
N ARG A 43 15.62 1.72 4.81
CA ARG A 43 15.54 0.55 3.93
C ARG A 43 14.97 0.88 2.57
N ASP A 44 14.50 2.12 2.39
CA ASP A 44 13.83 2.56 1.16
C ASP A 44 12.63 1.67 0.84
N LYS A 45 11.84 1.37 1.86
CA LYS A 45 10.65 0.52 1.76
C LYS A 45 9.44 1.20 2.38
N THR A 46 8.28 0.89 1.82
CA THR A 46 6.99 1.26 2.42
C THR A 46 6.27 -0.05 2.70
N PHE A 47 6.17 -0.42 3.98
CA PHE A 47 5.52 -1.66 4.38
C PHE A 47 4.02 -1.41 4.54
N ILE A 48 3.23 -2.21 3.85
CA ILE A 48 1.78 -2.07 3.87
C ILE A 48 1.21 -3.37 4.41
N THR A 49 0.64 -3.30 5.61
CA THR A 49 0.06 -4.47 6.27
C THR A 49 -1.41 -4.58 5.89
N ILE A 50 -1.80 -5.74 5.42
CA ILE A 50 -3.17 -5.97 4.98
C ILE A 50 -3.85 -7.05 5.80
N SER A 51 -5.16 -6.97 5.84
CA SER A 51 -6.04 -8.02 6.34
C SER A 51 -6.86 -8.53 5.17
N VAL A 52 -7.02 -9.82 5.05
CA VAL A 52 -7.75 -10.44 3.93
C VAL A 52 -8.80 -11.41 4.45
N TYR A 53 -10.00 -11.29 3.93
CA TYR A 53 -11.09 -12.20 4.27
C TYR A 53 -11.65 -12.79 2.97
N PRO A 54 -11.80 -14.13 2.86
CA PRO A 54 -11.39 -15.14 3.85
C PRO A 54 -9.86 -15.32 3.91
N ASP A 55 -9.38 -15.84 5.03
CA ASP A 55 -7.93 -15.97 5.30
C ASP A 55 -7.17 -16.74 4.23
N GLU A 56 -7.78 -17.75 3.66
CA GLU A 56 -7.13 -18.58 2.63
C GLU A 56 -6.81 -17.82 1.36
N LYS A 57 -7.39 -16.63 1.19
CA LYS A 57 -7.12 -15.78 0.03
C LYS A 57 -5.94 -14.85 0.23
N LYS A 58 -5.36 -14.83 1.44
CA LYS A 58 -4.29 -13.88 1.74
C LYS A 58 -3.07 -14.06 0.85
N LYS A 59 -2.64 -15.29 0.61
CA LYS A 59 -1.49 -15.54 -0.25
C LYS A 59 -1.71 -15.00 -1.66
N ASP A 60 -2.86 -15.28 -2.24
CA ASP A 60 -3.18 -14.79 -3.58
C ASP A 60 -3.25 -13.26 -3.60
N ALA A 61 -3.81 -12.66 -2.57
CA ALA A 61 -3.90 -11.21 -2.47
C ALA A 61 -2.51 -10.58 -2.40
N LEU A 62 -1.60 -11.15 -1.60
CA LEU A 62 -0.24 -10.64 -1.47
C LEU A 62 0.53 -10.76 -2.79
N ILE A 63 0.40 -11.88 -3.49
CA ILE A 63 1.04 -12.07 -4.80
C ILE A 63 0.55 -11.00 -5.78
N LYS A 64 -0.75 -10.78 -5.83
CA LYS A 64 -1.33 -9.83 -6.76
C LYS A 64 -0.93 -8.40 -6.44
N LEU A 65 -1.01 -8.01 -5.16
CA LEU A 65 -0.64 -6.67 -4.73
C LEU A 65 0.83 -6.38 -4.96
N ASN A 66 1.70 -7.31 -4.57
CA ASN A 66 3.13 -7.11 -4.77
C ASN A 66 3.51 -7.12 -6.26
N GLY A 67 2.78 -7.87 -7.07
CA GLY A 67 2.97 -7.84 -8.52
C GLY A 67 2.59 -6.51 -9.14
N GLN A 68 1.67 -5.77 -8.51
CA GLN A 68 1.24 -4.47 -9.00
C GLN A 68 1.84 -3.30 -8.21
N ALA A 69 2.79 -3.59 -7.33
CA ALA A 69 3.40 -2.54 -6.50
C ALA A 69 3.99 -1.38 -7.30
N PRO A 70 4.71 -1.62 -8.44
CA PRO A 70 5.23 -0.49 -9.22
C PRO A 70 4.12 0.42 -9.75
N GLN A 71 3.02 -0.12 -10.24
CA GLN A 71 1.90 0.67 -10.75
C GLN A 71 1.22 1.45 -9.63
N LEU A 72 1.08 0.83 -8.47
CA LEU A 72 0.49 1.49 -7.31
C LEU A 72 1.40 2.62 -6.80
N ALA A 73 2.72 2.40 -6.80
CA ALA A 73 3.66 3.46 -6.44
C ALA A 73 3.57 4.63 -7.41
N TRP A 74 3.46 4.34 -8.71
CA TRP A 74 3.29 5.36 -9.74
C TRP A 74 2.01 6.17 -9.49
N PHE A 75 0.92 5.49 -9.17
CA PHE A 75 -0.35 6.16 -8.82
C PHE A 75 -0.16 7.12 -7.64
N LEU A 76 0.53 6.65 -6.57
CA LEU A 76 0.78 7.49 -5.41
C LEU A 76 1.64 8.69 -5.76
N LEU A 77 2.67 8.49 -6.56
CA LEU A 77 3.57 9.57 -6.95
C LEU A 77 2.85 10.69 -7.68
N LYS A 78 1.84 10.34 -8.49
CA LYS A 78 1.03 11.35 -9.19
C LYS A 78 0.09 12.10 -8.26
N LYS A 79 -0.31 11.49 -7.15
CA LYS A 79 -1.28 12.10 -6.22
C LYS A 79 -0.62 12.85 -5.08
N ILE A 80 0.58 12.44 -4.69
CA ILE A 80 1.29 13.02 -3.56
C ILE A 80 2.46 13.83 -4.07
N ARG A 81 2.64 15.03 -3.53
CA ARG A 81 3.75 15.91 -3.93
C ARG A 81 5.03 15.53 -3.20
N VAL A 82 5.63 14.42 -3.62
CA VAL A 82 6.92 13.97 -3.11
C VAL A 82 7.80 13.59 -4.29
N LYS A 83 9.11 13.59 -4.07
CA LYS A 83 10.06 13.25 -5.15
C LYS A 83 10.05 11.77 -5.46
N LYS A 84 9.75 10.96 -4.47
CA LYS A 84 9.88 9.53 -4.59
C LYS A 84 9.00 8.84 -3.54
N ILE A 85 8.47 7.68 -3.91
CA ILE A 85 7.78 6.79 -2.99
C ILE A 85 8.68 5.58 -2.78
N PRO A 86 9.12 5.31 -1.53
CA PRO A 86 9.90 4.08 -1.28
C PRO A 86 9.14 2.85 -1.72
N GLN A 87 9.86 1.83 -2.16
CA GLN A 87 9.26 0.62 -2.74
C GLN A 87 8.14 0.07 -1.87
N LEU A 88 6.98 -0.16 -2.47
CA LEU A 88 5.84 -0.73 -1.76
C LEU A 88 6.05 -2.23 -1.53
N LEU A 89 5.78 -2.68 -0.32
CA LEU A 89 5.85 -4.10 0.03
C LEU A 89 4.65 -4.44 0.89
N PHE A 90 3.76 -5.24 0.33
CA PHE A 90 2.55 -5.69 1.02
C PHE A 90 2.84 -6.95 1.82
N ARG A 91 2.35 -6.99 3.05
CA ARG A 91 2.57 -8.13 3.94
C ARG A 91 1.40 -8.40 4.89
#